data_6dea16fe9cd07506ef0b1dadd6f8b008
#
_entry.id   6dea16fe9cd07506ef0b1dadd6f8b008
#
_cell.length_a   1.000
_cell.length_b   1.000
_cell.length_c   1.000
_cell.angle_alpha   90.00
_cell.angle_beta   90.00
_cell.angle_gamma   90.00
#
_symmetry.space_group_name_H-M   'P 1'
#
loop_
_entity.id
_entity.type
_entity.pdbx_description
1 polymer ?
#
loop_
_entity_poly.entity_id
_entity_poly.type
_entity_poly.pdbx_seq_one_letter_code
_entity_poly.pdbx_strand_id
1 'polypeptide(L)'
;MIDEMLAFNKQFVAEKRYERYAADKYPNKKIAILTCMDTRLVELLPAALGLKNGDVKIIKNAGGVVTSPFGSVIRSLLVAIIELGVEEIMVIGHTDCGVQHIDAEMMIGHMLRRGVPQDHIDLMKYCGIDFARWLSGFDTVEQSVTDTVDTIRHHPLIPADVRVGGYVIDAVTGELAVVCPAE
;
A
#
# COMPACT_ATOMS: atom_id res chain seq x y z
N MET A 1 20.26 16.51 -1.47
CA MET A 1 19.18 15.68 -0.87
C MET A 1 19.62 14.24 -0.64
N ILE A 2 19.85 13.41 -1.69
CA ILE A 2 20.27 12.00 -1.50
C ILE A 2 21.58 11.91 -0.73
N ASP A 3 22.58 12.72 -1.08
CA ASP A 3 23.89 12.75 -0.40
C ASP A 3 23.79 13.14 1.09
N GLU A 4 22.87 14.04 1.44
CA GLU A 4 22.57 14.40 2.83
C GLU A 4 21.98 13.22 3.62
N MET A 5 21.05 12.48 2.98
CA MET A 5 20.49 11.26 3.59
C MET A 5 21.57 10.20 3.80
N LEU A 6 22.49 10.01 2.86
CA LEU A 6 23.60 9.08 2.98
C LEU A 6 24.59 9.51 4.08
N ALA A 7 24.87 10.80 4.21
CA ALA A 7 25.72 11.33 5.29
C ALA A 7 25.06 11.12 6.67
N PHE A 8 23.76 11.41 6.79
CA PHE A 8 22.99 11.15 8.02
C PHE A 8 22.98 9.67 8.39
N ASN A 9 22.82 8.77 7.39
CA ASN A 9 22.86 7.32 7.63
C ASN A 9 24.21 6.86 8.22
N LYS A 10 25.33 7.37 7.71
CA LYS A 10 26.64 7.04 8.27
C LYS A 10 26.75 7.43 9.75
N GLN A 11 26.26 8.63 10.10
CA GLN A 11 26.22 9.08 11.49
C GLN A 11 25.29 8.22 12.34
N PHE A 12 24.07 7.91 11.85
CA PHE A 12 23.10 7.03 12.54
C PHE A 12 23.71 5.69 12.90
N VAL A 13 24.48 5.08 11.98
CA VAL A 13 25.16 3.79 12.22
C VAL A 13 26.31 3.96 13.21
N ALA A 14 27.15 4.97 13.03
CA ALA A 14 28.30 5.23 13.93
C ALA A 14 27.87 5.47 15.39
N GLU A 15 26.72 6.14 15.58
CA GLU A 15 26.14 6.41 16.92
C GLU A 15 25.24 5.25 17.41
N LYS A 16 25.17 4.14 16.70
CA LYS A 16 24.38 2.95 17.03
C LYS A 16 22.89 3.24 17.29
N ARG A 17 22.34 4.28 16.69
CA ARG A 17 20.92 4.67 16.86
C ARG A 17 19.93 3.58 16.41
N TYR A 18 20.40 2.60 15.65
CA TYR A 18 19.59 1.46 15.16
C TYR A 18 19.20 0.48 16.28
N GLU A 19 19.89 0.45 17.41
CA GLU A 19 19.66 -0.55 18.48
C GLU A 19 18.21 -0.54 18.99
N ARG A 20 17.59 0.64 19.07
CA ARG A 20 16.18 0.78 19.47
C ARG A 20 15.16 0.21 18.47
N TYR A 21 15.59 -0.10 17.25
CA TYR A 21 14.76 -0.64 16.18
C TYR A 21 14.98 -2.14 15.95
N ALA A 22 15.76 -2.79 16.79
CA ALA A 22 16.00 -4.23 16.67
C ALA A 22 14.68 -5.01 16.73
N ALA A 23 14.45 -5.86 15.75
CA ALA A 23 13.26 -6.69 15.64
C ALA A 23 13.55 -7.93 14.80
N ASP A 24 12.73 -8.96 14.93
CA ASP A 24 12.77 -10.15 14.08
C ASP A 24 12.09 -9.86 12.73
N LYS A 25 12.31 -10.75 11.77
CA LYS A 25 11.62 -10.74 10.48
C LYS A 25 10.14 -11.17 10.57
N TYR A 26 9.75 -11.85 11.63
CA TYR A 26 8.36 -12.26 11.88
C TYR A 26 7.59 -11.15 12.58
N PRO A 27 6.36 -10.80 12.13
CA PRO A 27 5.59 -9.73 12.77
C PRO A 27 5.03 -10.19 14.12
N ASN A 28 5.31 -9.46 15.20
CA ASN A 28 4.88 -9.81 16.56
C ASN A 28 3.35 -9.94 16.69
N LYS A 29 2.59 -9.13 15.93
CA LYS A 29 1.12 -9.13 15.94
C LYS A 29 0.49 -10.05 14.90
N LYS A 30 1.31 -10.69 14.04
CA LYS A 30 0.86 -11.56 12.94
C LYS A 30 -0.09 -10.86 11.95
N ILE A 31 0.06 -9.54 11.79
CA ILE A 31 -0.79 -8.70 10.93
C ILE A 31 0.02 -8.20 9.74
N ALA A 32 -0.61 -8.18 8.57
CA ALA A 32 -0.17 -7.39 7.42
C ALA A 32 -1.13 -6.23 7.17
N ILE A 33 -0.59 -5.05 6.94
CA ILE A 33 -1.34 -3.85 6.58
C ILE A 33 -1.05 -3.52 5.11
N LEU A 34 -2.10 -3.45 4.29
CA LEU A 34 -2.04 -2.86 2.95
C LEU A 34 -2.58 -1.43 3.04
N THR A 35 -1.78 -0.44 2.65
CA THR A 35 -2.19 0.97 2.73
C THR A 35 -1.57 1.83 1.62
N CYS A 36 -2.01 3.09 1.55
CA CYS A 36 -1.48 4.05 0.58
C CYS A 36 -0.03 4.44 0.86
N MET A 37 0.70 4.78 -0.22
CA MET A 37 2.05 5.34 -0.14
C MET A 37 2.07 6.82 0.27
N ASP A 38 0.93 7.41 0.62
CA ASP A 38 0.81 8.80 1.05
C ASP A 38 1.85 9.13 2.14
N THR A 39 2.50 10.26 1.97
CA THR A 39 3.61 10.70 2.86
C THR A 39 3.14 10.96 4.28
N ARG A 40 1.87 11.39 4.48
CA ARG A 40 1.27 11.62 5.80
C ARG A 40 1.16 10.36 6.63
N LEU A 41 1.03 9.18 5.98
CA LEU A 41 0.86 7.89 6.64
C LEU A 41 2.17 7.20 7.04
N VAL A 42 3.33 7.82 6.79
CA VAL A 42 4.62 7.20 7.12
C VAL A 42 4.80 7.06 8.63
N GLU A 43 4.45 8.10 9.39
CA GLU A 43 4.53 8.10 10.86
C GLU A 43 3.14 8.07 11.51
N LEU A 44 2.15 8.76 10.96
CA LEU A 44 0.80 8.86 11.54
C LEU A 44 0.14 7.48 11.69
N LEU A 45 0.17 6.63 10.67
CA LEU A 45 -0.50 5.33 10.70
C LEU A 45 0.07 4.41 11.82
N PRO A 46 1.37 4.14 11.92
CA PRO A 46 1.88 3.34 13.02
C PRO A 46 1.67 4.00 14.39
N ALA A 47 1.77 5.32 14.49
CA ALA A 47 1.53 6.04 15.74
C ALA A 47 0.08 5.93 16.21
N ALA A 48 -0.89 6.15 15.31
CA ALA A 48 -2.32 6.06 15.60
C ALA A 48 -2.75 4.65 16.03
N LEU A 49 -2.09 3.61 15.50
CA LEU A 49 -2.37 2.21 15.84
C LEU A 49 -1.48 1.68 17.00
N GLY A 50 -0.64 2.50 17.60
CA GLY A 50 0.27 2.10 18.67
C GLY A 50 1.30 1.05 18.23
N LEU A 51 1.71 1.06 16.97
CA LEU A 51 2.63 0.09 16.39
C LEU A 51 4.10 0.50 16.59
N LYS A 52 4.93 -0.49 16.80
CA LYS A 52 6.39 -0.37 16.88
C LYS A 52 7.07 -1.17 15.77
N ASN A 53 8.36 -0.90 15.58
CA ASN A 53 9.16 -1.68 14.64
C ASN A 53 9.11 -3.18 14.99
N GLY A 54 8.81 -4.03 14.00
CA GLY A 54 8.64 -5.47 14.17
C GLY A 54 7.22 -5.95 14.48
N ASP A 55 6.26 -5.06 14.71
CA ASP A 55 4.89 -5.47 15.08
C ASP A 55 4.09 -6.02 13.92
N VAL A 56 4.20 -5.42 12.73
CA VAL A 56 3.38 -5.76 11.55
C VAL A 56 4.19 -5.74 10.27
N LYS A 57 3.67 -6.36 9.20
CA LYS A 57 4.12 -6.11 7.83
C LYS A 57 3.35 -4.96 7.23
N ILE A 58 4.02 -4.01 6.58
CA ILE A 58 3.35 -2.90 5.88
C ILE A 58 3.66 -2.99 4.39
N ILE A 59 2.62 -3.08 3.58
CA ILE A 59 2.67 -3.06 2.12
C ILE A 59 2.07 -1.74 1.67
N LYS A 60 2.80 -0.96 0.87
CA LYS A 60 2.36 0.35 0.40
C LYS A 60 2.38 0.41 -1.12
N ASN A 61 1.30 0.96 -1.69
CA ASN A 61 1.24 1.34 -3.10
C ASN A 61 0.36 2.59 -3.29
N ALA A 62 0.22 3.06 -4.53
CA ALA A 62 -0.69 4.14 -4.84
C ALA A 62 -2.15 3.70 -4.57
N GLY A 63 -2.79 4.35 -3.60
CA GLY A 63 -4.17 4.07 -3.20
C GLY A 63 -4.38 2.97 -2.16
N GLY A 64 -3.37 2.13 -1.85
CA GLY A 64 -3.55 0.99 -0.93
C GLY A 64 -4.44 -0.11 -1.51
N VAL A 65 -4.36 -0.39 -2.80
CA VAL A 65 -5.31 -1.23 -3.55
C VAL A 65 -4.67 -2.47 -4.17
N VAL A 66 -5.48 -3.47 -4.48
CA VAL A 66 -5.11 -4.60 -5.34
C VAL A 66 -5.55 -4.32 -6.78
N THR A 67 -4.62 -3.97 -7.65
CA THR A 67 -4.92 -3.65 -9.06
C THR A 67 -4.89 -4.88 -9.98
N SER A 68 -4.31 -5.99 -9.51
CA SER A 68 -4.23 -7.25 -10.27
C SER A 68 -4.21 -8.43 -9.33
N PRO A 69 -4.98 -9.51 -9.61
CA PRO A 69 -5.04 -10.68 -8.74
C PRO A 69 -3.71 -11.45 -8.66
N PHE A 70 -2.79 -11.25 -9.62
CA PHE A 70 -1.44 -11.84 -9.59
C PHE A 70 -0.35 -10.76 -9.59
N GLY A 71 -0.68 -9.58 -9.05
CA GLY A 71 0.25 -8.46 -8.91
C GLY A 71 1.15 -8.57 -7.68
N SER A 72 2.02 -7.57 -7.51
CA SER A 72 3.01 -7.51 -6.43
C SER A 72 2.38 -7.48 -5.03
N VAL A 73 1.19 -6.89 -4.88
CA VAL A 73 0.48 -6.82 -3.59
C VAL A 73 0.08 -8.22 -3.14
N ILE A 74 -0.65 -8.97 -3.99
CA ILE A 74 -1.06 -10.34 -3.67
C ILE A 74 0.17 -11.24 -3.41
N ARG A 75 1.21 -11.15 -4.23
CA ARG A 75 2.46 -11.87 -3.97
C ARG A 75 3.06 -11.54 -2.60
N SER A 76 3.05 -10.27 -2.20
CA SER A 76 3.58 -9.83 -0.91
C SER A 76 2.74 -10.35 0.26
N LEU A 77 1.40 -10.34 0.13
CA LEU A 77 0.48 -10.92 1.11
C LEU A 77 0.69 -12.43 1.26
N LEU A 78 0.82 -13.17 0.15
CA LEU A 78 1.10 -14.61 0.18
C LEU A 78 2.42 -14.92 0.90
N VAL A 79 3.49 -14.17 0.62
CA VAL A 79 4.76 -14.33 1.36
C VAL A 79 4.57 -14.01 2.84
N ALA A 80 3.82 -12.97 3.18
CA ALA A 80 3.57 -12.59 4.56
C ALA A 80 2.78 -13.67 5.33
N ILE A 81 1.77 -14.27 4.69
CA ILE A 81 0.94 -15.33 5.27
C ILE A 81 1.75 -16.63 5.39
N ILE A 82 2.24 -17.14 4.27
CA ILE A 82 2.78 -18.51 4.17
C ILE A 82 4.16 -18.63 4.82
N GLU A 83 5.04 -17.63 4.63
CA GLU A 83 6.43 -17.70 5.07
C GLU A 83 6.68 -16.94 6.38
N LEU A 84 5.86 -15.91 6.69
CA LEU A 84 6.12 -15.01 7.80
C LEU A 84 5.05 -15.05 8.90
N GLY A 85 4.08 -15.96 8.80
CA GLY A 85 3.13 -16.26 9.85
C GLY A 85 2.08 -15.18 10.09
N VAL A 86 1.71 -14.41 9.06
CA VAL A 86 0.59 -13.47 9.14
C VAL A 86 -0.73 -14.24 9.15
N GLU A 87 -1.63 -13.87 10.05
CA GLU A 87 -2.96 -14.48 10.24
C GLU A 87 -4.09 -13.48 9.94
N GLU A 88 -3.78 -12.17 9.93
CA GLU A 88 -4.77 -11.12 9.69
C GLU A 88 -4.26 -10.07 8.70
N ILE A 89 -5.16 -9.55 7.87
CA ILE A 89 -4.89 -8.48 6.92
C ILE A 89 -5.79 -7.29 7.21
N MET A 90 -5.19 -6.11 7.32
CA MET A 90 -5.90 -4.83 7.37
C MET A 90 -5.69 -4.09 6.04
N VAL A 91 -6.76 -3.79 5.33
CA VAL A 91 -6.74 -2.87 4.19
C VAL A 91 -7.12 -1.49 4.70
N ILE A 92 -6.20 -0.53 4.65
CA ILE A 92 -6.42 0.80 5.22
C ILE A 92 -6.29 1.86 4.13
N GLY A 93 -7.44 2.36 3.67
CA GLY A 93 -7.53 3.59 2.87
C GLY A 93 -7.40 4.83 3.75
N HIS A 94 -7.39 6.03 3.15
CA HIS A 94 -7.31 7.28 3.91
C HIS A 94 -8.08 8.41 3.25
N THR A 95 -8.52 9.39 4.04
CA THR A 95 -9.18 10.60 3.56
C THR A 95 -8.23 11.44 2.68
N ASP A 96 -8.80 12.16 1.71
CA ASP A 96 -8.05 13.05 0.81
C ASP A 96 -6.89 12.33 0.08
N CYS A 97 -7.17 11.13 -0.47
CA CYS A 97 -6.17 10.33 -1.18
C CYS A 97 -5.87 10.94 -2.56
N GLY A 98 -4.59 11.16 -2.85
CA GLY A 98 -4.16 11.70 -4.14
C GLY A 98 -4.41 10.79 -5.35
N VAL A 99 -4.86 9.54 -5.13
CA VAL A 99 -5.25 8.62 -6.20
C VAL A 99 -6.74 8.73 -6.52
N GLN A 100 -7.55 9.30 -5.62
CA GLN A 100 -8.98 9.49 -5.84
C GLN A 100 -9.20 10.39 -7.06
N HIS A 101 -10.10 9.97 -7.95
CA HIS A 101 -10.46 10.66 -9.20
C HIS A 101 -9.31 10.88 -10.21
N ILE A 102 -8.22 10.11 -10.11
CA ILE A 102 -7.21 10.14 -11.18
C ILE A 102 -7.85 9.65 -12.48
N ASP A 103 -7.73 10.48 -13.52
CA ASP A 103 -8.12 10.15 -14.90
C ASP A 103 -6.90 9.71 -15.71
N ALA A 104 -7.04 8.59 -16.42
CA ALA A 104 -5.94 7.99 -17.17
C ALA A 104 -5.46 8.88 -18.34
N GLU A 105 -6.38 9.53 -19.07
CA GLU A 105 -6.01 10.39 -20.19
C GLU A 105 -5.30 11.66 -19.71
N MET A 106 -5.76 12.24 -18.60
CA MET A 106 -5.07 13.36 -17.96
C MET A 106 -3.66 12.96 -17.53
N MET A 107 -3.49 11.77 -16.95
CA MET A 107 -2.18 11.26 -16.52
C MET A 107 -1.25 11.01 -17.72
N ILE A 108 -1.77 10.46 -18.84
CA ILE A 108 -1.02 10.32 -20.09
C ILE A 108 -0.57 11.71 -20.59
N GLY A 109 -1.48 12.70 -20.58
CA GLY A 109 -1.13 14.08 -20.91
C GLY A 109 -0.01 14.66 -20.05
N HIS A 110 0.06 14.32 -18.77
CA HIS A 110 1.17 14.69 -17.88
C HIS A 110 2.48 14.00 -18.27
N MET A 111 2.42 12.70 -18.65
CA MET A 111 3.60 11.96 -19.13
C MET A 111 4.19 12.60 -20.38
N LEU A 112 3.35 12.93 -21.36
CA LEU A 112 3.76 13.61 -22.58
C LEU A 112 4.41 14.97 -22.31
N ARG A 113 3.83 15.77 -21.42
CA ARG A 113 4.45 17.06 -20.99
C ARG A 113 5.78 16.88 -20.27
N ARG A 114 6.02 15.74 -19.63
CA ARG A 114 7.28 15.36 -19.01
C ARG A 114 8.30 14.76 -19.98
N GLY A 115 7.97 14.67 -21.28
CA GLY A 115 8.86 14.19 -22.33
C GLY A 115 8.78 12.70 -22.63
N VAL A 116 7.77 11.98 -22.13
CA VAL A 116 7.50 10.62 -22.60
C VAL A 116 7.02 10.71 -24.05
N PRO A 117 7.67 10.01 -25.02
CA PRO A 117 7.27 10.07 -26.43
C PRO A 117 5.87 9.46 -26.65
N GLN A 118 5.10 10.04 -27.59
CA GLN A 118 3.77 9.53 -27.94
C GLN A 118 3.81 8.10 -28.50
N ASP A 119 4.81 7.80 -29.32
CA ASP A 119 5.02 6.47 -29.89
C ASP A 119 5.24 5.37 -28.84
N HIS A 120 5.82 5.70 -27.68
CA HIS A 120 5.90 4.77 -26.55
C HIS A 120 4.52 4.46 -25.97
N ILE A 121 3.67 5.46 -25.82
CA ILE A 121 2.28 5.27 -25.34
C ILE A 121 1.51 4.40 -26.33
N ASP A 122 1.61 4.71 -27.64
CA ASP A 122 0.92 4.00 -28.72
C ASP A 122 1.41 2.54 -28.81
N LEU A 123 2.72 2.31 -28.65
CA LEU A 123 3.29 0.97 -28.62
C LEU A 123 2.75 0.15 -27.43
N MET A 124 2.65 0.74 -26.25
CA MET A 124 2.10 0.04 -25.07
C MET A 124 0.61 -0.30 -25.26
N LYS A 125 -0.18 0.63 -25.81
CA LYS A 125 -1.58 0.36 -26.21
C LYS A 125 -1.65 -0.80 -27.22
N TYR A 126 -0.78 -0.79 -28.23
CA TYR A 126 -0.70 -1.87 -29.24
C TYR A 126 -0.33 -3.22 -28.60
N CYS A 127 0.53 -3.22 -27.58
CA CYS A 127 0.89 -4.41 -26.80
C CYS A 127 -0.22 -4.89 -25.82
N GLY A 128 -1.38 -4.24 -25.83
CA GLY A 128 -2.54 -4.64 -25.03
C GLY A 128 -2.59 -4.05 -23.63
N ILE A 129 -1.80 -3.02 -23.32
CA ILE A 129 -1.90 -2.29 -22.05
C ILE A 129 -3.14 -1.40 -22.09
N ASP A 130 -4.13 -1.71 -21.28
CA ASP A 130 -5.31 -0.90 -21.03
C ASP A 130 -4.97 0.20 -20.00
N PHE A 131 -4.59 1.38 -20.49
CA PHE A 131 -4.24 2.51 -19.63
C PHE A 131 -5.43 3.02 -18.81
N ALA A 132 -6.64 2.97 -19.37
CA ALA A 132 -7.83 3.39 -18.65
C ALA A 132 -8.02 2.55 -17.38
N ARG A 133 -7.91 1.23 -17.50
CA ARG A 133 -8.00 0.32 -16.35
C ARG A 133 -6.80 0.42 -15.43
N TRP A 134 -5.60 0.63 -15.96
CA TRP A 134 -4.35 0.53 -15.17
C TRP A 134 -4.02 1.81 -14.41
N LEU A 135 -4.33 2.99 -14.98
CA LEU A 135 -3.96 4.29 -14.42
C LEU A 135 -5.09 5.02 -13.71
N SER A 136 -6.36 4.67 -13.96
CA SER A 136 -7.48 5.33 -13.30
C SER A 136 -7.46 5.08 -11.80
N GLY A 137 -7.85 6.11 -11.07
CA GLY A 137 -8.09 6.03 -9.64
C GLY A 137 -9.46 5.42 -9.31
N PHE A 138 -9.95 5.74 -8.13
CA PHE A 138 -11.24 5.30 -7.62
C PHE A 138 -12.13 6.51 -7.27
N ASP A 139 -13.44 6.29 -7.19
CA ASP A 139 -14.41 7.36 -6.89
C ASP A 139 -14.48 7.65 -5.39
N THR A 140 -14.62 6.63 -4.56
CA THR A 140 -14.66 6.76 -3.10
C THR A 140 -13.65 5.82 -2.43
N VAL A 141 -13.10 6.29 -1.32
CA VAL A 141 -12.11 5.50 -0.56
C VAL A 141 -12.75 4.25 0.02
N GLU A 142 -13.98 4.36 0.53
CA GLU A 142 -14.73 3.27 1.14
C GLU A 142 -14.99 2.14 0.14
N GLN A 143 -15.41 2.49 -1.09
CA GLN A 143 -15.64 1.50 -2.14
C GLN A 143 -14.33 0.83 -2.55
N SER A 144 -13.27 1.59 -2.71
CA SER A 144 -11.93 1.07 -3.04
C SER A 144 -11.40 0.08 -1.99
N VAL A 145 -11.63 0.39 -0.70
CA VAL A 145 -11.29 -0.50 0.42
C VAL A 145 -12.14 -1.77 0.36
N THR A 146 -13.46 -1.65 0.13
CA THR A 146 -14.37 -2.79 0.02
C THR A 146 -13.98 -3.72 -1.12
N ASP A 147 -13.74 -3.19 -2.32
CA ASP A 147 -13.33 -3.97 -3.49
C ASP A 147 -11.98 -4.67 -3.28
N THR A 148 -11.06 -4.01 -2.59
CA THR A 148 -9.75 -4.59 -2.27
C THR A 148 -9.88 -5.72 -1.24
N VAL A 149 -10.68 -5.54 -0.19
CA VAL A 149 -10.99 -6.59 0.80
C VAL A 149 -11.64 -7.79 0.12
N ASP A 150 -12.64 -7.55 -0.74
CA ASP A 150 -13.35 -8.58 -1.47
C ASP A 150 -12.40 -9.37 -2.39
N THR A 151 -11.54 -8.67 -3.12
CA THR A 151 -10.51 -9.30 -3.97
C THR A 151 -9.57 -10.20 -3.16
N ILE A 152 -9.17 -9.79 -1.96
CA ILE A 152 -8.27 -10.57 -1.10
C ILE A 152 -9.00 -11.79 -0.53
N ARG A 153 -10.21 -11.61 0.01
CA ARG A 153 -11.03 -12.70 0.60
C ARG A 153 -11.35 -13.81 -0.39
N HIS A 154 -11.63 -13.46 -1.65
CA HIS A 154 -11.99 -14.43 -2.70
C HIS A 154 -10.79 -14.87 -3.54
N HIS A 155 -9.56 -14.50 -3.17
CA HIS A 155 -8.39 -14.90 -3.93
C HIS A 155 -8.06 -16.39 -3.69
N PRO A 156 -7.97 -17.20 -4.76
CA PRO A 156 -7.88 -18.67 -4.64
C PRO A 156 -6.61 -19.19 -3.94
N LEU A 157 -5.58 -18.37 -3.78
CA LEU A 157 -4.34 -18.74 -3.12
C LEU A 157 -4.22 -18.22 -1.68
N ILE A 158 -5.16 -17.41 -1.20
CA ILE A 158 -5.19 -16.94 0.18
C ILE A 158 -5.97 -17.97 1.02
N PRO A 159 -5.38 -18.50 2.11
CA PRO A 159 -6.05 -19.46 2.98
C PRO A 159 -7.33 -18.87 3.60
N ALA A 160 -8.37 -19.68 3.71
CA ALA A 160 -9.69 -19.24 4.18
C ALA A 160 -9.75 -18.89 5.68
N ASP A 161 -8.72 -19.24 6.45
CA ASP A 161 -8.56 -18.91 7.87
C ASP A 161 -7.90 -17.55 8.11
N VAL A 162 -7.41 -16.89 7.05
CA VAL A 162 -6.84 -15.54 7.15
C VAL A 162 -7.96 -14.51 7.22
N ARG A 163 -8.04 -13.79 8.34
CA ARG A 163 -9.05 -12.73 8.51
C ARG A 163 -8.65 -11.46 7.77
N VAL A 164 -9.59 -10.87 7.04
CA VAL A 164 -9.36 -9.66 6.26
C VAL A 164 -10.39 -8.59 6.62
N GLY A 165 -9.92 -7.42 7.07
CA GLY A 165 -10.77 -6.28 7.40
C GLY A 165 -10.39 -5.03 6.61
N GLY A 166 -11.38 -4.14 6.39
CA GLY A 166 -11.24 -2.89 5.66
C GLY A 166 -11.52 -1.67 6.53
N TYR A 167 -10.68 -0.66 6.42
CA TYR A 167 -10.71 0.55 7.27
C TYR A 167 -10.38 1.79 6.47
N VAL A 168 -10.82 2.95 6.96
CA VAL A 168 -10.38 4.26 6.45
C VAL A 168 -9.81 5.06 7.61
N ILE A 169 -8.58 5.55 7.46
CA ILE A 169 -7.93 6.44 8.42
C ILE A 169 -8.07 7.90 7.97
N ASP A 170 -8.43 8.77 8.90
CA ASP A 170 -8.33 10.21 8.67
C ASP A 170 -6.86 10.62 8.62
N ALA A 171 -6.44 11.22 7.50
CA ALA A 171 -5.03 11.56 7.26
C ALA A 171 -4.51 12.75 8.08
N VAL A 172 -5.38 13.38 8.89
CA VAL A 172 -5.04 14.51 9.77
C VAL A 172 -5.05 14.08 11.23
N THR A 173 -6.12 13.41 11.66
CA THR A 173 -6.33 13.06 13.07
C THR A 173 -5.84 11.66 13.43
N GLY A 174 -5.73 10.76 12.45
CA GLY A 174 -5.44 9.35 12.68
C GLY A 174 -6.65 8.53 13.16
N GLU A 175 -7.86 9.11 13.17
CA GLU A 175 -9.08 8.37 13.50
C GLU A 175 -9.31 7.25 12.48
N LEU A 176 -9.59 6.03 12.96
CA LEU A 176 -9.80 4.85 12.12
C LEU A 176 -11.27 4.44 12.15
N ALA A 177 -11.92 4.51 10.99
CA ALA A 177 -13.29 4.03 10.78
C ALA A 177 -13.29 2.62 10.18
N VAL A 178 -14.20 1.76 10.64
CA VAL A 178 -14.40 0.42 10.07
C VAL A 178 -15.31 0.51 8.85
N VAL A 179 -14.87 -0.04 7.72
CA VAL A 179 -15.66 -0.16 6.47
C VAL A 179 -16.14 -1.59 6.29
N CYS A 180 -15.22 -2.55 6.41
CA CYS A 180 -15.52 -3.97 6.37
C CYS A 180 -15.01 -4.62 7.67
N PRO A 181 -15.85 -5.21 8.52
CA PRO A 181 -15.40 -5.98 9.68
C PRO A 181 -14.43 -7.09 9.26
N ALA A 182 -13.49 -7.46 10.13
CA ALA A 182 -12.56 -8.56 9.87
C ALA A 182 -13.29 -9.91 10.01
N GLU A 183 -13.32 -10.66 8.94
CA GLU A 183 -13.90 -12.01 8.84
C GLU A 183 -12.86 -12.94 8.24
#